data_1a69d059f9b53728fe0537074fb5a5d1
#
_entry.id   1a69d059f9b53728fe0537074fb5a5d1
#
_cell.length_a   1.000
_cell.length_b   1.000
_cell.length_c   1.000
_cell.angle_alpha   90.00
_cell.angle_beta   90.00
_cell.angle_gamma   90.00
#
_symmetry.space_group_name_H-M   'P 1'
#
loop_
_entity.id
_entity.type
_entity.pdbx_description
1 polymer ?
#
loop_
_entity_poly.entity_id
_entity_poly.type
_entity_poly.pdbx_seq_one_letter_code
_entity_poly.pdbx_strand_id
1 'polypeptide(L)'
;MNLGDLTNFVEKPLAAVSNIVNTPNSAGRYRPFYLRNLLDAVQGRNLNDAVKGKVVLITGGSSGIGAAAAKKIAEAGGTVVLVARTLENLENVANDIRAIRGNGGTAHVYPCDLSDMDAIAVMADQVLGDLGGVDILINNAGRSIRRSLELSYDRIHDYQRTMQLNYLGAVQLILKFIPGIRERHFGHIVNVSSVGVQTRAPRFGAYIASKAALDSLCDALQAETVHDNVRFTTVHMALVRTPMISPTTIYDKFPTLTPDQAAGVITDAIVHRPRRASSPFGQFAAVADAVNPAVMDRVRNRAFNMFGDSSAAKGSESQTDTSELDKRSETFVRATRGIHW
;
A
#
# COMPACT_ATOMS: atom_id res chain seq x y z
N MET A 1 -1.61 13.47 -34.82
CA MET A 1 -2.58 13.34 -33.73
C MET A 1 -2.47 14.57 -32.84
N ASN A 2 -3.47 15.43 -32.86
CA ASN A 2 -3.43 16.76 -32.24
C ASN A 2 -3.67 16.62 -30.72
N LEU A 3 -3.21 17.57 -29.90
CA LEU A 3 -3.34 17.51 -28.42
C LEU A 3 -4.80 17.33 -27.93
N GLY A 4 -5.77 17.86 -28.72
CA GLY A 4 -7.21 17.67 -28.45
C GLY A 4 -7.70 16.25 -28.64
N ASP A 5 -7.08 15.48 -29.54
CA ASP A 5 -7.47 14.08 -29.78
C ASP A 5 -7.00 13.15 -28.68
N LEU A 6 -5.85 13.45 -28.04
CA LEU A 6 -5.33 12.67 -26.91
C LEU A 6 -6.14 12.89 -25.62
N THR A 7 -6.58 14.11 -25.36
CA THR A 7 -7.46 14.45 -24.24
C THR A 7 -8.80 13.72 -24.39
N ASN A 8 -9.40 13.77 -25.56
CA ASN A 8 -10.67 13.07 -25.84
C ASN A 8 -10.53 11.54 -25.79
N PHE A 9 -9.37 10.99 -26.15
CA PHE A 9 -9.12 9.54 -26.10
C PHE A 9 -8.96 9.01 -24.66
N VAL A 10 -8.48 9.85 -23.75
CA VAL A 10 -8.28 9.50 -22.34
C VAL A 10 -9.48 9.90 -21.47
N GLU A 11 -10.08 11.08 -21.69
CA GLU A 11 -11.16 11.60 -20.84
C GLU A 11 -12.49 10.86 -21.00
N LYS A 12 -12.88 10.48 -22.22
CA LYS A 12 -14.17 9.79 -22.44
C LYS A 12 -14.23 8.37 -21.86
N PRO A 13 -13.22 7.50 -22.06
CA PRO A 13 -13.19 6.20 -21.41
C PRO A 13 -13.07 6.30 -19.89
N LEU A 14 -12.28 7.26 -19.38
CA LEU A 14 -12.11 7.47 -17.95
C LEU A 14 -13.38 7.96 -17.26
N ALA A 15 -14.11 8.88 -17.90
CA ALA A 15 -15.41 9.36 -17.41
C ALA A 15 -16.48 8.24 -17.41
N ALA A 16 -16.49 7.39 -18.44
CA ALA A 16 -17.40 6.26 -18.52
C ALA A 16 -17.11 5.20 -17.43
N VAL A 17 -15.85 4.88 -17.20
CA VAL A 17 -15.42 3.98 -16.11
C VAL A 17 -15.71 4.60 -14.73
N SER A 18 -15.47 5.92 -14.58
CA SER A 18 -15.79 6.66 -13.34
C SER A 18 -17.28 6.57 -13.00
N ASN A 19 -18.16 6.71 -13.97
CA ASN A 19 -19.61 6.64 -13.77
C ASN A 19 -20.11 5.22 -13.41
N ILE A 20 -19.42 4.18 -13.85
CA ILE A 20 -19.75 2.79 -13.52
C ILE A 20 -19.22 2.40 -12.13
N VAL A 21 -18.07 2.96 -11.72
CA VAL A 21 -17.38 2.61 -10.48
C VAL A 21 -17.80 3.51 -9.31
N ASN A 22 -18.25 4.73 -9.58
CA ASN A 22 -18.60 5.76 -8.58
C ASN A 22 -20.08 5.80 -8.21
N THR A 23 -20.86 4.74 -8.38
CA THR A 23 -22.17 4.66 -7.70
C THR A 23 -21.91 4.54 -6.20
N PRO A 24 -22.16 5.58 -5.39
CA PRO A 24 -22.02 5.47 -3.94
C PRO A 24 -23.04 4.43 -3.47
N ASN A 25 -22.53 3.32 -2.90
CA ASN A 25 -23.45 2.55 -2.10
C ASN A 25 -23.83 3.42 -0.89
N SER A 26 -25.02 3.23 -0.35
CA SER A 26 -25.67 4.01 0.71
C SER A 26 -24.86 4.22 2.02
N ALA A 27 -23.60 3.83 2.05
CA ALA A 27 -22.69 3.91 3.19
C ALA A 27 -21.38 4.67 2.89
N GLY A 28 -21.22 5.31 1.71
CA GLY A 28 -20.00 6.10 1.40
C GLY A 28 -18.71 5.31 1.39
N ARG A 29 -18.74 4.00 1.22
CA ARG A 29 -17.56 3.15 1.23
C ARG A 29 -17.04 2.97 -0.19
N TYR A 30 -15.86 3.49 -0.47
CA TYR A 30 -15.12 3.13 -1.67
C TYR A 30 -14.66 1.67 -1.54
N ARG A 31 -15.24 0.77 -2.33
CA ARG A 31 -14.77 -0.61 -2.47
C ARG A 31 -14.23 -0.82 -3.87
N PRO A 32 -13.04 -1.40 -4.03
CA PRO A 32 -12.60 -1.84 -5.35
C PRO A 32 -13.60 -2.86 -5.88
N PHE A 33 -14.13 -2.59 -7.08
CA PHE A 33 -15.07 -3.51 -7.72
C PHE A 33 -14.30 -4.66 -8.36
N TYR A 34 -14.46 -5.86 -7.82
CA TYR A 34 -14.04 -7.10 -8.47
C TYR A 34 -15.27 -7.91 -8.81
N LEU A 35 -15.29 -8.57 -9.97
CA LEU A 35 -16.37 -9.50 -10.36
C LEU A 35 -16.62 -10.55 -9.26
N ARG A 36 -15.54 -10.93 -8.55
CA ARG A 36 -15.57 -11.83 -7.39
C ARG A 36 -16.32 -11.25 -6.20
N ASN A 37 -16.32 -9.92 -6.00
CA ASN A 37 -17.06 -9.28 -4.90
C ASN A 37 -18.57 -9.51 -5.02
N LEU A 38 -19.08 -9.71 -6.24
CA LEU A 38 -20.48 -10.07 -6.47
C LEU A 38 -20.79 -11.48 -5.92
N LEU A 39 -19.90 -12.44 -6.14
CA LEU A 39 -20.03 -13.79 -5.62
C LEU A 39 -19.84 -13.84 -4.10
N ASP A 40 -18.89 -13.09 -3.57
CA ASP A 40 -18.62 -13.01 -2.13
C ASP A 40 -19.71 -12.25 -1.37
N ALA A 41 -20.34 -11.24 -1.99
CA ALA A 41 -21.53 -10.57 -1.42
C ALA A 41 -22.72 -11.54 -1.29
N VAL A 42 -22.86 -12.46 -2.24
CA VAL A 42 -23.87 -13.56 -2.17
C VAL A 42 -23.49 -14.58 -1.09
N GLN A 43 -22.19 -14.81 -0.84
CA GLN A 43 -21.69 -15.75 0.17
C GLN A 43 -21.63 -15.16 1.59
N GLY A 44 -21.92 -13.87 1.76
CA GLY A 44 -21.96 -13.21 3.07
C GLY A 44 -20.61 -13.10 3.80
N ARG A 45 -19.47 -13.30 3.12
CA ARG A 45 -18.15 -13.20 3.75
C ARG A 45 -17.91 -11.79 4.29
N ASN A 46 -17.43 -11.70 5.50
CA ASN A 46 -17.14 -10.44 6.19
C ASN A 46 -15.77 -10.49 6.90
N LEU A 47 -15.34 -9.34 7.42
CA LEU A 47 -14.05 -9.24 8.07
C LEU A 47 -13.98 -10.09 9.36
N ASN A 48 -15.07 -10.15 10.14
CA ASN A 48 -15.09 -10.94 11.37
C ASN A 48 -14.81 -12.41 11.08
N ASP A 49 -15.44 -12.98 10.04
CA ASP A 49 -15.20 -14.38 9.67
C ASP A 49 -13.76 -14.61 9.21
N ALA A 50 -13.13 -13.59 8.60
CA ALA A 50 -11.78 -13.70 8.08
C ALA A 50 -10.70 -13.59 9.17
N VAL A 51 -10.94 -12.85 10.27
CA VAL A 51 -9.91 -12.52 11.26
C VAL A 51 -10.20 -13.02 12.67
N LYS A 52 -11.42 -13.43 12.99
CA LYS A 52 -11.77 -13.91 14.34
C LYS A 52 -10.92 -15.12 14.72
N GLY A 53 -10.24 -15.01 15.88
CA GLY A 53 -9.30 -16.02 16.36
C GLY A 53 -8.02 -16.17 15.55
N LYS A 54 -7.71 -15.21 14.67
CA LYS A 54 -6.48 -15.17 13.87
C LYS A 54 -5.48 -14.17 14.45
N VAL A 55 -4.20 -14.51 14.38
CA VAL A 55 -3.09 -13.63 14.69
C VAL A 55 -2.68 -12.88 13.45
N VAL A 56 -2.82 -11.55 13.49
CA VAL A 56 -2.56 -10.64 12.36
C VAL A 56 -1.40 -9.72 12.70
N LEU A 57 -0.24 -9.92 12.09
CA LEU A 57 0.93 -9.07 12.26
C LEU A 57 0.93 -7.95 11.24
N ILE A 58 1.08 -6.71 11.72
CA ILE A 58 1.06 -5.49 10.90
C ILE A 58 2.34 -4.70 11.12
N THR A 59 3.16 -4.61 10.08
CA THR A 59 4.33 -3.74 10.10
C THR A 59 3.95 -2.29 9.83
N GLY A 60 4.63 -1.34 10.49
CA GLY A 60 4.23 0.08 10.43
C GLY A 60 2.88 0.32 11.13
N GLY A 61 2.57 -0.47 12.17
CA GLY A 61 1.31 -0.42 12.92
C GLY A 61 1.13 0.80 13.84
N SER A 62 2.14 1.66 13.97
CA SER A 62 2.12 2.80 14.89
C SER A 62 1.44 4.06 14.35
N SER A 63 1.08 4.12 13.07
CA SER A 63 0.45 5.30 12.48
C SER A 63 -0.19 5.01 11.12
N GLY A 64 -0.91 5.99 10.59
CA GLY A 64 -1.42 5.98 9.21
C GLY A 64 -2.25 4.75 8.86
N ILE A 65 -1.92 4.13 7.73
CA ILE A 65 -2.66 2.97 7.18
C ILE A 65 -2.60 1.77 8.13
N GLY A 66 -1.41 1.49 8.69
CA GLY A 66 -1.19 0.34 9.57
C GLY A 66 -2.02 0.45 10.86
N ALA A 67 -2.03 1.60 11.52
CA ALA A 67 -2.83 1.83 12.72
C ALA A 67 -4.34 1.76 12.44
N ALA A 68 -4.79 2.33 11.31
CA ALA A 68 -6.21 2.27 10.92
C ALA A 68 -6.66 0.83 10.59
N ALA A 69 -5.81 0.06 9.90
CA ALA A 69 -6.08 -1.35 9.60
C ALA A 69 -6.12 -2.19 10.90
N ALA A 70 -5.18 -1.95 11.81
CA ALA A 70 -5.12 -2.62 13.11
C ALA A 70 -6.42 -2.47 13.90
N LYS A 71 -6.94 -1.24 14.00
CA LYS A 71 -8.21 -0.96 14.69
C LYS A 71 -9.36 -1.73 14.07
N LYS A 72 -9.54 -1.70 12.75
CA LYS A 72 -10.61 -2.43 12.05
C LYS A 72 -10.52 -3.95 12.25
N ILE A 73 -9.30 -4.51 12.24
CA ILE A 73 -9.07 -5.94 12.44
C ILE A 73 -9.38 -6.33 13.88
N ALA A 74 -8.98 -5.52 14.86
CA ALA A 74 -9.29 -5.74 16.27
C ALA A 74 -10.80 -5.61 16.54
N GLU A 75 -11.49 -4.61 15.97
CA GLU A 75 -12.96 -4.48 16.02
C GLU A 75 -13.68 -5.73 15.51
N ALA A 76 -13.09 -6.40 14.53
CA ALA A 76 -13.59 -7.64 13.96
C ALA A 76 -13.17 -8.91 14.74
N GLY A 77 -12.51 -8.76 15.90
CA GLY A 77 -12.14 -9.87 16.79
C GLY A 77 -10.84 -10.58 16.46
N GLY A 78 -9.96 -9.96 15.64
CA GLY A 78 -8.61 -10.45 15.39
C GLY A 78 -7.63 -10.10 16.51
N THR A 79 -6.64 -10.94 16.77
CA THR A 79 -5.47 -10.64 17.61
C THR A 79 -4.45 -9.89 16.77
N VAL A 80 -4.16 -8.63 17.13
CA VAL A 80 -3.29 -7.76 16.34
C VAL A 80 -1.90 -7.68 16.95
N VAL A 81 -0.87 -7.92 16.15
CA VAL A 81 0.54 -7.75 16.48
C VAL A 81 1.06 -6.50 15.77
N LEU A 82 1.34 -5.46 16.54
CA LEU A 82 1.78 -4.16 16.05
C LEU A 82 3.32 -4.10 16.05
N VAL A 83 3.92 -3.88 14.90
CA VAL A 83 5.38 -3.78 14.75
C VAL A 83 5.77 -2.42 14.17
N ALA A 84 6.59 -1.66 14.89
CA ALA A 84 7.22 -0.41 14.45
C ALA A 84 8.39 -0.06 15.38
N ARG A 85 9.15 1.00 15.06
CA ARG A 85 10.36 1.36 15.83
C ARG A 85 10.06 1.96 17.21
N THR A 86 9.02 2.78 17.32
CA THR A 86 8.74 3.60 18.49
C THR A 86 7.68 2.95 19.36
N LEU A 87 8.11 2.44 20.54
CA LEU A 87 7.21 1.76 21.48
C LEU A 87 6.03 2.65 21.90
N GLU A 88 6.26 3.90 22.26
CA GLU A 88 5.22 4.82 22.70
C GLU A 88 4.07 4.93 21.67
N ASN A 89 4.41 5.08 20.38
CA ASN A 89 3.42 5.16 19.33
C ASN A 89 2.64 3.84 19.12
N LEU A 90 3.30 2.70 19.35
CA LEU A 90 2.64 1.40 19.31
C LEU A 90 1.67 1.24 20.48
N GLU A 91 2.09 1.62 21.70
CA GLU A 91 1.24 1.57 22.88
C GLU A 91 0.02 2.50 22.77
N ASN A 92 0.17 3.68 22.16
CA ASN A 92 -0.97 4.56 21.90
C ASN A 92 -2.03 3.87 21.01
N VAL A 93 -1.61 3.20 19.95
CA VAL A 93 -2.53 2.43 19.08
C VAL A 93 -3.11 1.22 19.82
N ALA A 94 -2.32 0.51 20.61
CA ALA A 94 -2.78 -0.62 21.40
C ALA A 94 -3.81 -0.18 22.46
N ASN A 95 -3.62 0.97 23.10
CA ASN A 95 -4.58 1.54 24.05
C ASN A 95 -5.91 1.92 23.35
N ASP A 96 -5.82 2.53 22.17
CA ASP A 96 -7.02 2.79 21.36
C ASP A 96 -7.79 1.50 21.04
N ILE A 97 -7.08 0.43 20.70
CA ILE A 97 -7.68 -0.89 20.43
C ILE A 97 -8.32 -1.47 21.71
N ARG A 98 -7.64 -1.40 22.86
CA ARG A 98 -8.17 -1.86 24.15
C ARG A 98 -9.41 -1.10 24.60
N ALA A 99 -9.55 0.15 24.17
CA ALA A 99 -10.74 0.98 24.45
C ALA A 99 -11.97 0.64 23.60
N ILE A 100 -11.84 -0.18 22.57
CA ILE A 100 -12.94 -0.62 21.72
C ILE A 100 -13.89 -1.51 22.56
N ARG A 101 -15.16 -1.12 22.66
CA ARG A 101 -16.18 -1.87 23.41
C ARG A 101 -16.69 -3.06 22.57
N GLY A 102 -16.95 -4.18 23.23
CA GLY A 102 -17.53 -5.38 22.61
C GLY A 102 -16.52 -6.51 22.44
N ASN A 103 -16.60 -7.25 21.35
CA ASN A 103 -15.69 -8.38 21.03
C ASN A 103 -14.30 -7.91 20.56
N GLY A 104 -13.79 -6.79 21.12
CA GLY A 104 -12.51 -6.24 20.75
C GLY A 104 -11.40 -7.27 20.81
N GLY A 105 -10.64 -7.38 19.74
CA GLY A 105 -9.45 -8.21 19.68
C GLY A 105 -8.36 -7.71 20.64
N THR A 106 -7.36 -8.52 20.84
CA THR A 106 -6.17 -8.16 21.63
C THR A 106 -5.13 -7.47 20.76
N ALA A 107 -4.34 -6.56 21.35
CA ALA A 107 -3.21 -5.91 20.69
C ALA A 107 -1.92 -6.20 21.47
N HIS A 108 -0.93 -6.73 20.77
CA HIS A 108 0.43 -6.95 21.24
C HIS A 108 1.36 -5.98 20.50
N VAL A 109 2.37 -5.47 21.20
CA VAL A 109 3.32 -4.50 20.65
C VAL A 109 4.73 -5.07 20.66
N TYR A 110 5.44 -4.94 19.55
CA TYR A 110 6.82 -5.38 19.38
C TYR A 110 7.62 -4.25 18.71
N PRO A 111 8.42 -3.50 19.49
CA PRO A 111 9.29 -2.49 18.91
C PRO A 111 10.40 -3.15 18.10
N CYS A 112 10.54 -2.77 16.83
CA CYS A 112 11.55 -3.33 15.93
C CYS A 112 11.90 -2.34 14.81
N ASP A 113 13.19 -2.15 14.56
CA ASP A 113 13.65 -1.51 13.31
C ASP A 113 13.68 -2.54 12.18
N LEU A 114 12.75 -2.42 11.26
CA LEU A 114 12.63 -3.34 10.12
C LEU A 114 13.72 -3.15 9.05
N SER A 115 14.69 -2.28 9.28
CA SER A 115 15.92 -2.22 8.49
C SER A 115 17.09 -3.00 9.10
N ASP A 116 16.90 -3.53 10.31
CA ASP A 116 17.85 -4.39 11.03
C ASP A 116 17.39 -5.85 10.95
N MET A 117 18.17 -6.69 10.25
CA MET A 117 17.82 -8.09 10.03
C MET A 117 17.87 -8.93 11.30
N ASP A 118 18.83 -8.64 12.20
CA ASP A 118 18.97 -9.35 13.47
C ASP A 118 17.83 -8.97 14.43
N ALA A 119 17.48 -7.69 14.48
CA ALA A 119 16.32 -7.22 15.25
C ALA A 119 15.01 -7.87 14.78
N ILE A 120 14.82 -8.01 13.45
CA ILE A 120 13.65 -8.72 12.89
C ILE A 120 13.65 -10.18 13.33
N ALA A 121 14.79 -10.86 13.28
CA ALA A 121 14.86 -12.26 13.67
C ALA A 121 14.47 -12.45 15.15
N VAL A 122 15.04 -11.65 16.05
CA VAL A 122 14.72 -11.68 17.49
C VAL A 122 13.24 -11.39 17.74
N MET A 123 12.70 -10.34 17.15
CA MET A 123 11.29 -9.96 17.28
C MET A 123 10.35 -11.06 16.76
N ALA A 124 10.67 -11.66 15.62
CA ALA A 124 9.85 -12.72 15.04
C ALA A 124 9.85 -13.98 15.93
N ASP A 125 11.01 -14.34 16.52
CA ASP A 125 11.12 -15.46 17.45
C ASP A 125 10.34 -15.19 18.75
N GLN A 126 10.31 -13.95 19.25
CA GLN A 126 9.45 -13.54 20.36
C GLN A 126 7.96 -13.70 20.02
N VAL A 127 7.51 -13.21 18.86
CA VAL A 127 6.12 -13.37 18.40
C VAL A 127 5.73 -14.84 18.30
N LEU A 128 6.62 -15.70 17.78
CA LEU A 128 6.39 -17.13 17.68
C LEU A 128 6.29 -17.79 19.07
N GLY A 129 7.15 -17.40 20.01
CA GLY A 129 7.13 -17.90 21.39
C GLY A 129 5.88 -17.47 22.16
N ASP A 130 5.47 -16.20 22.04
CA ASP A 130 4.35 -15.64 22.79
C ASP A 130 2.98 -16.05 22.24
N LEU A 131 2.84 -16.19 20.91
CA LEU A 131 1.56 -16.36 20.23
C LEU A 131 1.44 -17.66 19.42
N GLY A 132 2.48 -18.46 19.34
CA GLY A 132 2.49 -19.72 18.59
C GLY A 132 2.51 -19.58 17.07
N GLY A 133 2.41 -18.36 16.53
CA GLY A 133 2.50 -18.12 15.09
C GLY A 133 1.71 -16.91 14.62
N VAL A 134 1.78 -16.67 13.31
CA VAL A 134 1.07 -15.59 12.60
C VAL A 134 0.23 -16.22 11.49
N ASP A 135 -1.04 -15.87 11.40
CA ASP A 135 -1.94 -16.36 10.36
C ASP A 135 -1.98 -15.40 9.15
N ILE A 136 -1.94 -14.10 9.44
CA ILE A 136 -1.97 -13.04 8.43
C ILE A 136 -0.81 -12.08 8.67
N LEU A 137 0.06 -11.93 7.68
CA LEU A 137 1.18 -10.98 7.70
C LEU A 137 0.87 -9.81 6.78
N ILE A 138 0.81 -8.59 7.33
CA ILE A 138 0.60 -7.36 6.57
C ILE A 138 1.91 -6.57 6.53
N ASN A 139 2.64 -6.66 5.43
CA ASN A 139 3.82 -5.89 5.14
C ASN A 139 3.42 -4.49 4.67
N ASN A 140 3.14 -3.59 5.63
CA ASN A 140 2.72 -2.22 5.37
C ASN A 140 3.85 -1.21 5.63
N ALA A 141 4.82 -1.50 6.49
CA ALA A 141 5.95 -0.63 6.72
C ALA A 141 6.67 -0.30 5.41
N GLY A 142 7.13 0.95 5.29
CA GLY A 142 7.86 1.35 4.11
C GLY A 142 8.35 2.79 4.21
N ARG A 143 9.25 3.14 3.29
CA ARG A 143 9.78 4.49 3.09
C ARG A 143 9.67 4.84 1.63
N SER A 144 9.20 6.05 1.35
CA SER A 144 9.22 6.63 0.00
C SER A 144 10.29 7.72 -0.07
N ILE A 145 11.05 7.71 -1.15
CA ILE A 145 11.99 8.77 -1.51
C ILE A 145 11.60 9.30 -2.88
N ARG A 146 11.29 10.59 -2.95
CA ARG A 146 10.98 11.29 -4.19
C ARG A 146 12.18 12.15 -4.58
N ARG A 147 12.87 11.78 -5.65
CA ARG A 147 14.06 12.46 -6.16
C ARG A 147 14.25 12.20 -7.64
N SER A 148 14.57 13.22 -8.44
CA SER A 148 14.92 13.05 -9.85
C SER A 148 16.26 12.33 -10.00
N LEU A 149 16.48 11.76 -11.18
CA LEU A 149 17.74 11.12 -11.51
C LEU A 149 18.93 12.08 -11.38
N GLU A 150 18.76 13.32 -11.85
CA GLU A 150 19.77 14.37 -11.76
C GLU A 150 20.23 14.65 -10.31
N LEU A 151 19.32 14.60 -9.34
CA LEU A 151 19.63 14.77 -7.92
C LEU A 151 20.05 13.46 -7.24
N SER A 152 20.27 12.39 -7.98
CA SER A 152 20.52 11.03 -7.44
C SER A 152 21.89 10.44 -7.82
N TYR A 153 22.74 11.16 -8.55
CA TYR A 153 24.00 10.62 -9.07
C TYR A 153 24.97 10.11 -7.98
N ASP A 154 24.97 10.74 -6.82
CA ASP A 154 25.77 10.39 -5.66
C ASP A 154 24.97 9.77 -4.51
N ARG A 155 23.74 9.31 -4.77
CA ARG A 155 22.74 8.94 -3.74
C ARG A 155 22.42 7.44 -3.73
N ILE A 156 23.38 6.58 -3.96
CA ILE A 156 23.17 5.11 -3.92
C ILE A 156 22.56 4.65 -2.59
N HIS A 157 22.86 5.33 -1.49
CA HIS A 157 22.31 5.05 -0.18
C HIS A 157 20.79 5.24 -0.10
N ASP A 158 20.16 6.04 -0.97
CA ASP A 158 18.69 6.15 -1.03
C ASP A 158 18.07 4.85 -1.56
N TYR A 159 18.73 4.20 -2.52
CA TYR A 159 18.35 2.89 -3.03
C TYR A 159 18.57 1.80 -1.97
N GLN A 160 19.72 1.78 -1.33
CA GLN A 160 20.04 0.82 -0.27
C GLN A 160 19.00 0.89 0.88
N ARG A 161 18.70 2.10 1.39
CA ARG A 161 17.76 2.30 2.49
C ARG A 161 16.32 1.91 2.14
N THR A 162 15.89 2.18 0.91
CA THR A 162 14.56 1.76 0.46
C THR A 162 14.48 0.25 0.25
N MET A 163 15.49 -0.36 -0.36
CA MET A 163 15.57 -1.82 -0.52
C MET A 163 15.63 -2.52 0.83
N GLN A 164 16.42 -2.02 1.76
CA GLN A 164 16.57 -2.61 3.09
C GLN A 164 15.23 -2.70 3.83
N LEU A 165 14.50 -1.58 3.90
CA LEU A 165 13.24 -1.53 4.64
C LEU A 165 12.07 -2.14 3.85
N ASN A 166 11.89 -1.74 2.58
CA ASN A 166 10.68 -2.07 1.83
C ASN A 166 10.69 -3.48 1.24
N TYR A 167 11.88 -4.06 1.03
CA TYR A 167 12.07 -5.37 0.43
C TYR A 167 12.68 -6.37 1.41
N LEU A 168 13.93 -6.19 1.83
CA LEU A 168 14.64 -7.19 2.65
C LEU A 168 13.96 -7.41 4.00
N GLY A 169 13.49 -6.35 4.68
CA GLY A 169 12.74 -6.48 5.92
C GLY A 169 11.45 -7.29 5.75
N ALA A 170 10.69 -7.04 4.67
CA ALA A 170 9.48 -7.82 4.38
C ALA A 170 9.81 -9.28 4.01
N VAL A 171 10.88 -9.51 3.24
CA VAL A 171 11.35 -10.86 2.90
C VAL A 171 11.73 -11.63 4.16
N GLN A 172 12.49 -11.01 5.07
CA GLN A 172 12.89 -11.65 6.34
C GLN A 172 11.67 -12.11 7.15
N LEU A 173 10.65 -11.27 7.26
CA LEU A 173 9.40 -11.63 7.95
C LEU A 173 8.67 -12.77 7.25
N ILE A 174 8.57 -12.74 5.91
CA ILE A 174 7.97 -13.82 5.12
C ILE A 174 8.70 -15.13 5.44
N LEU A 175 10.03 -15.14 5.32
CA LEU A 175 10.83 -16.35 5.54
C LEU A 175 10.74 -16.88 6.98
N LYS A 176 10.61 -16.02 7.98
CA LYS A 176 10.44 -16.41 9.39
C LYS A 176 9.07 -17.05 9.68
N PHE A 177 7.99 -16.53 9.11
CA PHE A 177 6.64 -17.00 9.43
C PHE A 177 6.11 -18.06 8.45
N ILE A 178 6.61 -18.13 7.22
CA ILE A 178 6.07 -19.03 6.17
C ILE A 178 6.14 -20.52 6.55
N PRO A 179 7.16 -21.05 7.25
CA PRO A 179 7.18 -22.47 7.60
C PRO A 179 5.96 -22.89 8.44
N GLY A 180 5.69 -22.19 9.55
CA GLY A 180 4.53 -22.47 10.40
C GLY A 180 3.17 -22.18 9.70
N ILE A 181 3.13 -21.19 8.80
CA ILE A 181 1.96 -20.91 7.97
C ILE A 181 1.67 -22.09 7.04
N ARG A 182 2.67 -22.66 6.39
CA ARG A 182 2.53 -23.82 5.49
C ARG A 182 2.10 -25.07 6.24
N GLU A 183 2.69 -25.30 7.40
CA GLU A 183 2.36 -26.45 8.26
C GLU A 183 0.89 -26.43 8.69
N ARG A 184 0.34 -25.26 9.01
CA ARG A 184 -1.07 -25.11 9.38
C ARG A 184 -2.05 -25.12 8.20
N HIS A 185 -1.55 -25.21 6.96
CA HIS A 185 -2.34 -25.15 5.72
C HIS A 185 -3.32 -23.95 5.66
N PHE A 186 -2.91 -22.84 6.25
CA PHE A 186 -3.65 -21.59 6.20
C PHE A 186 -2.71 -20.40 6.42
N GLY A 187 -2.71 -19.46 5.51
CA GLY A 187 -2.04 -18.20 5.69
C GLY A 187 -2.32 -17.18 4.61
N HIS A 188 -2.13 -15.91 4.99
CA HIS A 188 -2.31 -14.80 4.05
C HIS A 188 -1.22 -13.75 4.25
N ILE A 189 -0.43 -13.51 3.23
CA ILE A 189 0.56 -12.45 3.20
C ILE A 189 0.01 -11.30 2.34
N VAL A 190 -0.19 -10.14 2.95
CA VAL A 190 -0.69 -8.92 2.31
C VAL A 190 0.45 -7.92 2.22
N ASN A 191 0.90 -7.61 1.01
CA ASN A 191 1.96 -6.63 0.80
C ASN A 191 1.38 -5.30 0.32
N VAL A 192 1.58 -4.24 1.09
CA VAL A 192 1.20 -2.89 0.70
C VAL A 192 2.27 -2.34 -0.23
N SER A 193 2.01 -2.48 -1.52
CA SER A 193 2.77 -1.93 -2.63
C SER A 193 2.26 -0.53 -2.99
N SER A 194 2.44 -0.09 -4.20
CA SER A 194 2.05 1.25 -4.65
C SER A 194 1.52 1.23 -6.07
N VAL A 195 0.51 2.04 -6.35
CA VAL A 195 0.11 2.38 -7.72
C VAL A 195 1.29 2.93 -8.54
N GLY A 196 2.30 3.49 -7.87
CA GLY A 196 3.55 3.92 -8.49
C GLY A 196 4.28 2.82 -9.24
N VAL A 197 4.18 1.56 -8.81
CA VAL A 197 4.74 0.41 -9.53
C VAL A 197 4.05 0.21 -10.88
N GLN A 198 2.73 0.35 -10.91
CA GLN A 198 1.93 0.21 -12.12
C GLN A 198 2.10 1.38 -13.09
N THR A 199 2.15 2.60 -12.55
CA THR A 199 2.30 3.83 -13.35
C THR A 199 3.74 4.15 -13.71
N ARG A 200 4.72 3.56 -12.99
CA ARG A 200 6.16 3.85 -13.11
C ARG A 200 6.44 5.35 -12.98
N ALA A 201 5.88 5.95 -11.92
CA ALA A 201 5.92 7.39 -11.67
C ALA A 201 7.37 7.92 -11.63
N PRO A 202 7.74 8.93 -12.43
CA PRO A 202 9.07 9.53 -12.37
C PRO A 202 9.40 10.09 -10.98
N ARG A 203 10.68 10.23 -10.67
CA ARG A 203 11.24 10.66 -9.37
C ARG A 203 11.13 9.66 -8.23
N PHE A 204 10.52 8.50 -8.43
CA PHE A 204 10.36 7.47 -7.40
C PHE A 204 11.20 6.21 -7.69
N GLY A 205 12.28 6.32 -8.45
CA GLY A 205 13.06 5.17 -8.92
C GLY A 205 13.44 4.19 -7.81
N ALA A 206 14.08 4.68 -6.72
CA ALA A 206 14.46 3.83 -5.59
C ALA A 206 13.25 3.17 -4.90
N TYR A 207 12.19 3.94 -4.67
CA TYR A 207 10.96 3.46 -4.04
C TYR A 207 10.24 2.40 -4.89
N ILE A 208 10.00 2.72 -6.17
CA ILE A 208 9.29 1.82 -7.09
C ILE A 208 10.08 0.52 -7.28
N ALA A 209 11.40 0.60 -7.44
CA ALA A 209 12.25 -0.58 -7.56
C ALA A 209 12.09 -1.51 -6.35
N SER A 210 12.09 -0.96 -5.12
CA SER A 210 11.95 -1.77 -3.91
C SER A 210 10.58 -2.43 -3.79
N LYS A 211 9.50 -1.76 -4.18
CA LYS A 211 8.14 -2.32 -4.16
C LYS A 211 7.92 -3.33 -5.29
N ALA A 212 8.44 -3.06 -6.49
CA ALA A 212 8.38 -3.99 -7.61
C ALA A 212 9.16 -5.29 -7.34
N ALA A 213 10.30 -5.21 -6.65
CA ALA A 213 11.05 -6.40 -6.22
C ALA A 213 10.20 -7.30 -5.31
N LEU A 214 9.49 -6.71 -4.33
CA LEU A 214 8.61 -7.47 -3.45
C LEU A 214 7.40 -8.06 -4.20
N ASP A 215 6.80 -7.30 -5.13
CA ASP A 215 5.69 -7.76 -5.96
C ASP A 215 6.11 -8.99 -6.77
N SER A 216 7.27 -8.94 -7.43
CA SER A 216 7.81 -10.02 -8.25
C SER A 216 8.14 -11.28 -7.42
N LEU A 217 8.76 -11.09 -6.24
CA LEU A 217 9.02 -12.20 -5.31
C LEU A 217 7.73 -12.90 -4.92
N CYS A 218 6.71 -12.13 -4.53
CA CYS A 218 5.44 -12.70 -4.09
C CYS A 218 4.66 -13.38 -5.22
N ASP A 219 4.90 -12.98 -6.47
CA ASP A 219 4.37 -13.71 -7.63
C ASP A 219 4.98 -15.12 -7.72
N ALA A 220 6.28 -15.25 -7.51
CA ALA A 220 6.96 -16.55 -7.50
C ALA A 220 6.51 -17.41 -6.30
N LEU A 221 6.56 -16.86 -5.08
CA LEU A 221 6.19 -17.59 -3.85
C LEU A 221 4.73 -18.05 -3.84
N GLN A 222 3.82 -17.31 -4.48
CA GLN A 222 2.44 -17.76 -4.62
C GLN A 222 2.34 -19.06 -5.41
N ALA A 223 3.12 -19.23 -6.47
CA ALA A 223 3.10 -20.46 -7.27
C ALA A 223 3.59 -21.65 -6.45
N GLU A 224 4.56 -21.45 -5.56
CA GLU A 224 5.13 -22.49 -4.71
C GLU A 224 4.22 -22.92 -3.55
N THR A 225 3.25 -22.07 -3.14
CA THR A 225 2.47 -22.25 -1.91
C THR A 225 0.97 -22.46 -2.14
N VAL A 226 0.54 -22.59 -3.38
CA VAL A 226 -0.88 -22.78 -3.72
C VAL A 226 -1.48 -24.02 -3.02
N HIS A 227 -0.74 -25.10 -2.96
CA HIS A 227 -1.21 -26.36 -2.35
C HIS A 227 -1.29 -26.29 -0.82
N ASP A 228 -0.54 -25.37 -0.20
CA ASP A 228 -0.56 -25.17 1.24
C ASP A 228 -1.69 -24.24 1.70
N ASN A 229 -2.58 -23.81 0.79
CA ASN A 229 -3.62 -22.80 1.05
C ASN A 229 -3.07 -21.47 1.55
N VAL A 230 -1.83 -21.16 1.21
CA VAL A 230 -1.21 -19.84 1.49
C VAL A 230 -1.52 -18.90 0.32
N ARG A 231 -1.87 -17.66 0.63
CA ARG A 231 -2.18 -16.64 -0.36
C ARG A 231 -1.30 -15.40 -0.18
N PHE A 232 -0.83 -14.88 -1.29
CA PHE A 232 -0.13 -13.61 -1.37
C PHE A 232 -1.01 -12.60 -2.09
N THR A 233 -1.33 -11.49 -1.44
CA THR A 233 -2.05 -10.36 -2.04
C THR A 233 -1.13 -9.15 -2.12
N THR A 234 -0.96 -8.61 -3.31
CA THR A 234 -0.30 -7.32 -3.52
C THR A 234 -1.34 -6.21 -3.64
N VAL A 235 -1.28 -5.23 -2.73
CA VAL A 235 -2.16 -4.06 -2.74
C VAL A 235 -1.41 -2.87 -3.34
N HIS A 236 -1.72 -2.50 -4.57
CA HIS A 236 -1.14 -1.32 -5.23
C HIS A 236 -1.84 -0.06 -4.71
N MET A 237 -1.49 0.34 -3.49
CA MET A 237 -2.11 1.45 -2.78
C MET A 237 -1.95 2.77 -3.53
N ALA A 238 -3.02 3.52 -3.64
CA ALA A 238 -3.02 4.89 -4.13
C ALA A 238 -2.36 5.86 -3.13
N LEU A 239 -2.31 7.14 -3.45
CA LEU A 239 -1.79 8.15 -2.55
C LEU A 239 -2.69 8.27 -1.31
N VAL A 240 -2.12 8.14 -0.13
CA VAL A 240 -2.85 8.19 1.15
C VAL A 240 -2.30 9.33 2.00
N ARG A 241 -3.18 10.12 2.60
CA ARG A 241 -2.82 11.23 3.49
C ARG A 241 -2.24 10.71 4.81
N THR A 242 -0.94 10.55 4.83
CA THR A 242 -0.17 10.03 5.97
C THR A 242 1.07 10.90 6.22
N PRO A 243 1.74 10.77 7.38
CA PRO A 243 3.00 11.46 7.64
C PRO A 243 4.09 11.18 6.59
N MET A 244 4.02 10.06 5.88
CA MET A 244 4.99 9.72 4.81
C MET A 244 4.98 10.71 3.66
N ILE A 245 3.83 11.29 3.32
CA ILE A 245 3.70 12.23 2.19
C ILE A 245 3.74 13.70 2.61
N SER A 246 3.62 13.99 3.91
CA SER A 246 3.56 15.36 4.44
C SER A 246 4.73 16.28 4.05
N PRO A 247 5.97 15.78 3.83
CA PRO A 247 7.07 16.65 3.39
C PRO A 247 6.93 17.18 1.96
N THR A 248 5.93 16.70 1.19
CA THR A 248 5.72 17.07 -0.21
C THR A 248 4.37 17.76 -0.38
N THR A 249 4.33 19.07 -0.20
CA THR A 249 3.09 19.89 -0.14
C THR A 249 2.25 19.83 -1.43
N ILE A 250 2.87 19.54 -2.59
CA ILE A 250 2.14 19.39 -3.86
C ILE A 250 1.07 18.28 -3.78
N TYR A 251 1.24 17.29 -2.88
CA TYR A 251 0.26 16.22 -2.70
C TYR A 251 -1.06 16.67 -2.07
N ASP A 252 -1.09 17.84 -1.44
CA ASP A 252 -2.33 18.42 -0.91
C ASP A 252 -3.33 18.75 -2.01
N LYS A 253 -2.83 18.95 -3.23
CA LYS A 253 -3.64 19.24 -4.42
C LYS A 253 -4.12 17.98 -5.13
N PHE A 254 -3.53 16.80 -4.85
CA PHE A 254 -3.91 15.53 -5.47
C PHE A 254 -5.04 14.85 -4.71
N PRO A 255 -5.88 14.07 -5.40
CA PRO A 255 -6.83 13.20 -4.74
C PRO A 255 -6.08 12.16 -3.90
N THR A 256 -6.39 12.11 -2.61
CA THR A 256 -5.77 11.21 -1.65
C THR A 256 -6.84 10.42 -0.90
N LEU A 257 -6.54 9.17 -0.59
CA LEU A 257 -7.33 8.41 0.37
C LEU A 257 -7.04 8.88 1.80
N THR A 258 -8.03 8.76 2.69
CA THR A 258 -7.76 8.80 4.12
C THR A 258 -7.11 7.49 4.59
N PRO A 259 -6.40 7.46 5.72
CA PRO A 259 -5.91 6.22 6.32
C PRO A 259 -7.02 5.17 6.52
N ASP A 260 -8.21 5.61 6.90
CA ASP A 260 -9.38 4.73 7.10
C ASP A 260 -9.88 4.09 5.81
N GLN A 261 -9.94 4.85 4.71
CA GLN A 261 -10.27 4.33 3.38
C GLN A 261 -9.21 3.33 2.90
N ALA A 262 -7.93 3.65 3.07
CA ALA A 262 -6.84 2.75 2.72
C ALA A 262 -6.84 1.46 3.57
N ALA A 263 -7.17 1.56 4.85
CA ALA A 263 -7.38 0.41 5.71
C ALA A 263 -8.56 -0.45 5.23
N GLY A 264 -9.64 0.17 4.74
CA GLY A 264 -10.76 -0.53 4.09
C GLY A 264 -10.30 -1.42 2.93
N VAL A 265 -9.38 -0.92 2.09
CA VAL A 265 -8.79 -1.71 0.99
C VAL A 265 -8.02 -2.93 1.51
N ILE A 266 -7.24 -2.75 2.59
CA ILE A 266 -6.50 -3.86 3.20
C ILE A 266 -7.47 -4.89 3.79
N THR A 267 -8.51 -4.46 4.50
CA THR A 267 -9.49 -5.38 5.09
C THR A 267 -10.31 -6.11 4.02
N ASP A 268 -10.68 -5.44 2.94
CA ASP A 268 -11.29 -6.10 1.78
C ASP A 268 -10.35 -7.14 1.15
N ALA A 269 -9.05 -6.82 1.05
CA ALA A 269 -8.04 -7.76 0.58
C ALA A 269 -7.92 -8.99 1.51
N ILE A 270 -8.05 -8.81 2.83
CA ILE A 270 -8.05 -9.92 3.79
C ILE A 270 -9.27 -10.83 3.58
N VAL A 271 -10.45 -10.25 3.40
CA VAL A 271 -11.71 -11.00 3.21
C VAL A 271 -11.69 -11.81 1.92
N HIS A 272 -11.31 -11.16 0.82
CA HIS A 272 -11.46 -11.75 -0.53
C HIS A 272 -10.21 -12.47 -1.03
N ARG A 273 -9.06 -12.26 -0.41
CA ARG A 273 -7.76 -12.87 -0.74
C ARG A 273 -7.41 -12.78 -2.24
N PRO A 274 -7.60 -11.62 -2.91
CA PRO A 274 -7.29 -11.49 -4.33
C PRO A 274 -5.78 -11.58 -4.55
N ARG A 275 -5.36 -11.96 -5.76
CA ARG A 275 -3.92 -11.91 -6.09
C ARG A 275 -3.40 -10.48 -6.10
N ARG A 276 -4.19 -9.54 -6.60
CA ARG A 276 -3.87 -8.10 -6.66
C ARG A 276 -5.09 -7.27 -6.33
N ALA A 277 -4.89 -6.24 -5.53
CA ALA A 277 -5.85 -5.18 -5.27
C ALA A 277 -5.28 -3.87 -5.83
N SER A 278 -5.94 -3.30 -6.84
CA SER A 278 -5.42 -2.15 -7.59
C SER A 278 -6.56 -1.26 -8.03
N SER A 279 -6.31 0.05 -8.08
CA SER A 279 -7.25 1.00 -8.66
C SER A 279 -7.45 0.78 -10.17
N PRO A 280 -8.59 1.16 -10.74
CA PRO A 280 -8.81 1.15 -12.19
C PRO A 280 -7.75 1.93 -12.95
N PHE A 281 -7.33 3.08 -12.42
CA PHE A 281 -6.25 3.89 -12.99
C PHE A 281 -4.92 3.13 -13.07
N GLY A 282 -4.52 2.47 -11.98
CA GLY A 282 -3.28 1.69 -11.95
C GLY A 282 -3.32 0.51 -12.93
N GLN A 283 -4.44 -0.20 -12.99
CA GLN A 283 -4.63 -1.31 -13.93
C GLN A 283 -4.55 -0.84 -15.39
N PHE A 284 -5.24 0.26 -15.72
CA PHE A 284 -5.16 0.86 -17.05
C PHE A 284 -3.72 1.25 -17.41
N ALA A 285 -3.00 1.92 -16.49
CA ALA A 285 -1.62 2.32 -16.73
C ALA A 285 -0.69 1.12 -16.98
N ALA A 286 -0.86 0.03 -16.22
CA ALA A 286 -0.08 -1.18 -16.39
C ALA A 286 -0.35 -1.86 -17.76
N VAL A 287 -1.62 -1.96 -18.16
CA VAL A 287 -1.99 -2.52 -19.47
C VAL A 287 -1.50 -1.63 -20.61
N ALA A 288 -1.69 -0.31 -20.52
CA ALA A 288 -1.22 0.63 -21.54
C ALA A 288 0.31 0.56 -21.71
N ASP A 289 1.05 0.42 -20.62
CA ASP A 289 2.49 0.28 -20.66
C ASP A 289 2.93 -1.05 -21.30
N ALA A 290 2.24 -2.14 -21.00
CA ALA A 290 2.52 -3.44 -21.60
C ALA A 290 2.26 -3.45 -23.13
N VAL A 291 1.24 -2.72 -23.59
CA VAL A 291 0.89 -2.63 -25.01
C VAL A 291 1.81 -1.68 -25.77
N ASN A 292 2.12 -0.51 -25.22
CA ASN A 292 2.97 0.46 -25.88
C ASN A 292 3.81 1.29 -24.90
N PRO A 293 4.97 0.78 -24.45
CA PRO A 293 5.83 1.46 -23.49
C PRO A 293 6.36 2.79 -24.01
N ALA A 294 6.63 2.92 -25.32
CA ALA A 294 7.17 4.16 -25.90
C ALA A 294 6.18 5.33 -25.82
N VAL A 295 4.88 5.07 -25.96
CA VAL A 295 3.85 6.08 -25.75
C VAL A 295 3.77 6.44 -24.27
N MET A 296 3.80 5.45 -23.39
CA MET A 296 3.76 5.69 -21.95
C MET A 296 4.98 6.45 -21.44
N ASP A 297 6.15 6.26 -22.03
CA ASP A 297 7.34 7.04 -21.68
C ASP A 297 7.15 8.53 -22.02
N ARG A 298 6.51 8.86 -23.15
CA ARG A 298 6.18 10.24 -23.48
C ARG A 298 5.16 10.85 -22.52
N VAL A 299 4.17 10.08 -22.09
CA VAL A 299 3.18 10.50 -21.07
C VAL A 299 3.87 10.78 -19.74
N ARG A 300 4.73 9.86 -19.28
CA ARG A 300 5.51 10.02 -18.04
C ARG A 300 6.47 11.19 -18.11
N ASN A 301 7.13 11.40 -19.25
CA ASN A 301 8.03 12.54 -19.46
C ASN A 301 7.28 13.87 -19.37
N ARG A 302 6.06 13.96 -19.93
CA ARG A 302 5.21 15.15 -19.76
C ARG A 302 4.87 15.39 -18.28
N ALA A 303 4.46 14.35 -17.57
CA ALA A 303 4.20 14.43 -16.13
C ALA A 303 5.47 14.82 -15.34
N PHE A 304 6.63 14.31 -15.71
CA PHE A 304 7.91 14.71 -15.14
C PHE A 304 8.18 16.21 -15.30
N ASN A 305 7.93 16.76 -16.47
CA ASN A 305 8.15 18.20 -16.74
C ASN A 305 7.09 19.12 -16.10
N MET A 306 5.91 18.58 -15.76
CA MET A 306 4.85 19.34 -15.08
C MET A 306 5.10 19.51 -13.56
N PHE A 307 5.80 18.56 -12.93
CA PHE A 307 5.97 18.54 -11.48
C PHE A 307 7.45 18.56 -11.11
N GLY A 308 7.95 19.66 -10.57
CA GLY A 308 9.35 19.82 -10.15
C GLY A 308 9.76 18.91 -8.98
N ASP A 309 11.03 18.95 -8.61
CA ASP A 309 11.53 18.34 -7.39
C ASP A 309 11.14 19.18 -6.17
N SER A 310 10.83 18.51 -5.04
CA SER A 310 10.50 19.18 -3.78
C SER A 310 11.73 19.84 -3.15
N SER A 311 11.52 20.83 -2.29
CA SER A 311 12.58 21.47 -1.49
C SER A 311 13.37 20.43 -0.70
N ALA A 312 12.71 19.46 -0.07
CA ALA A 312 13.36 18.36 0.62
C ALA A 312 14.27 17.51 -0.30
N ALA A 313 13.92 17.32 -1.58
CA ALA A 313 14.76 16.63 -2.54
C ALA A 313 16.03 17.43 -2.88
N LYS A 314 15.93 18.76 -2.88
CA LYS A 314 17.05 19.71 -3.16
C LYS A 314 17.93 19.99 -1.96
N GLY A 315 17.59 19.48 -0.76
CA GLY A 315 18.35 19.73 0.46
C GLY A 315 18.18 21.14 1.04
N SER A 316 17.19 21.91 0.58
CA SER A 316 16.91 23.25 1.12
C SER A 316 15.76 23.16 2.13
N GLU A 317 16.05 23.37 3.40
CA GLU A 317 15.04 23.36 4.48
C GLU A 317 14.11 24.59 4.48
N SER A 318 14.31 25.58 3.62
CA SER A 318 13.80 26.94 3.82
C SER A 318 12.93 27.52 2.70
N GLN A 319 12.35 26.71 1.80
CA GLN A 319 11.36 27.25 0.87
C GLN A 319 10.10 26.38 0.88
N THR A 320 9.00 26.94 1.36
CA THR A 320 7.66 26.45 1.08
C THR A 320 7.55 26.18 -0.42
N ASP A 321 7.20 24.97 -0.78
CA ASP A 321 7.01 24.51 -2.16
C ASP A 321 5.74 25.24 -2.71
N THR A 322 5.90 26.50 -3.07
CA THR A 322 4.85 27.37 -3.64
C THR A 322 4.71 27.17 -5.14
N SER A 323 5.06 26.00 -5.67
CA SER A 323 4.79 25.72 -7.08
C SER A 323 3.27 25.71 -7.28
N GLU A 324 2.73 26.86 -7.72
CA GLU A 324 1.37 26.90 -8.25
C GLU A 324 1.29 25.89 -9.36
N LEU A 325 0.30 25.00 -9.28
CA LEU A 325 -0.01 24.13 -10.42
C LEU A 325 -0.44 25.04 -11.57
N ASP A 326 0.17 24.88 -12.72
CA ASP A 326 -0.34 25.52 -13.92
C ASP A 326 -1.73 24.94 -14.27
N LYS A 327 -2.51 25.61 -15.12
CA LYS A 327 -3.86 25.18 -15.50
C LYS A 327 -3.90 23.77 -16.09
N ARG A 328 -2.80 23.28 -16.68
CA ARG A 328 -2.70 21.93 -17.26
C ARG A 328 -2.55 20.88 -16.16
N SER A 329 -1.72 21.16 -15.15
CA SER A 329 -1.54 20.30 -13.98
C SER A 329 -2.83 20.20 -13.16
N GLU A 330 -3.57 21.32 -13.01
CA GLU A 330 -4.90 21.29 -12.36
C GLU A 330 -5.91 20.44 -13.11
N THR A 331 -5.93 20.52 -14.43
CA THR A 331 -6.82 19.70 -15.26
C THR A 331 -6.50 18.22 -15.11
N PHE A 332 -5.20 17.86 -15.12
CA PHE A 332 -4.77 16.48 -14.89
C PHE A 332 -5.19 15.95 -13.51
N VAL A 333 -4.99 16.76 -12.46
CA VAL A 333 -5.41 16.41 -11.08
C VAL A 333 -6.93 16.23 -11.01
N ARG A 334 -7.72 17.09 -11.67
CA ARG A 334 -9.19 16.95 -11.72
C ARG A 334 -9.62 15.69 -12.45
N ALA A 335 -8.99 15.35 -13.57
CA ALA A 335 -9.30 14.16 -14.37
C ALA A 335 -9.01 12.84 -13.62
N THR A 336 -8.09 12.85 -12.66
CA THR A 336 -7.78 11.66 -11.86
C THR A 336 -8.65 11.48 -10.63
N ARG A 337 -9.51 12.45 -10.29
CA ARG A 337 -10.43 12.32 -9.14
C ARG A 337 -11.43 11.20 -9.38
N GLY A 338 -11.57 10.33 -8.38
CA GLY A 338 -12.54 9.22 -8.39
C GLY A 338 -12.09 7.94 -9.08
N ILE A 339 -10.98 7.96 -9.83
CA ILE A 339 -10.43 6.76 -10.49
C ILE A 339 -9.09 6.29 -9.88
N HIS A 340 -8.53 7.08 -8.98
CA HIS A 340 -7.27 6.75 -8.30
C HIS A 340 -7.44 5.61 -7.30
N TRP A 341 -8.69 5.32 -6.99
CA TRP A 341 -9.08 4.09 -6.27
C TRP A 341 -10.51 3.69 -6.61
#